data_ca16953801b7e0164cfea723e1620cea
#
_entry.id   ca16953801b7e0164cfea723e1620cea
#
_cell.length_a   1.000
_cell.length_b   1.000
_cell.length_c   1.000
_cell.angle_alpha   90.00
_cell.angle_beta   90.00
_cell.angle_gamma   90.00
#
_symmetry.space_group_name_H-M   'P 1'
#
loop_
_entity.id
_entity.type
_entity.pdbx_description
1 polymer ?
#
loop_
_entity_poly.entity_id
_entity_poly.type
_entity_poly.pdbx_seq_one_letter_code
_entity_poly.pdbx_strand_id
1 'polypeptide(L)'
;MSYGIKSPARYMQGNGELANLGRNVKKMGEKFLVLCSPNNKKRVGAQIEESLKSVEKEVVFCEFNGECTKAEITRVMDAVTENNCDVVIGVGGGKVIDTAKAVVTNLGGYQLVIIPTVASNDSPCSGVAVIYNDEGVVIKALMMKRNPDLVLVDTAVIAQSPKRLLVAGMGDALATWFEARACKASGVKTMARGQCSNTALMMSKLCYDILIRDGVGALEALEAKQSNDALENVVEACIYLSGVGF
;
A
#
# COMPACT_ATOMS: atom_id res chain seq x y z
N MET A 1 0.84 -16.28 27.13
CA MET A 1 0.37 -15.17 26.28
C MET A 1 1.32 -15.03 25.10
N SER A 2 0.80 -14.84 23.88
CA SER A 2 1.62 -14.57 22.70
C SER A 2 1.36 -13.16 22.18
N TYR A 3 2.41 -12.49 21.74
CA TYR A 3 2.33 -11.18 21.09
C TYR A 3 2.55 -11.36 19.59
N GLY A 4 1.90 -10.57 18.78
CA GLY A 4 2.02 -10.66 17.31
C GLY A 4 2.10 -9.28 16.67
N ILE A 5 2.87 -9.21 15.58
CA ILE A 5 2.92 -8.08 14.66
C ILE A 5 3.06 -8.63 13.25
N LYS A 6 2.41 -8.01 12.28
CA LYS A 6 2.55 -8.32 10.85
C LYS A 6 2.98 -7.06 10.12
N SER A 7 3.91 -7.21 9.18
CA SER A 7 4.36 -6.11 8.32
C SER A 7 4.60 -6.62 6.89
N PRO A 8 4.72 -5.74 5.90
CA PRO A 8 5.31 -6.09 4.62
C PRO A 8 6.68 -6.73 4.81
N ALA A 9 7.08 -7.64 3.90
CA ALA A 9 8.40 -8.23 3.96
C ALA A 9 9.51 -7.18 3.74
N ARG A 10 9.21 -6.16 2.91
CA ARG A 10 10.07 -4.99 2.68
C ARG A 10 9.21 -3.74 2.52
N TYR A 11 9.71 -2.63 3.08
CA TYR A 11 9.20 -1.29 2.87
C TYR A 11 10.35 -0.41 2.37
N MET A 12 10.14 0.29 1.27
CA MET A 12 11.10 1.22 0.67
C MET A 12 10.39 2.54 0.40
N GLN A 13 10.95 3.64 0.89
CA GLN A 13 10.40 4.98 0.69
C GLN A 13 11.50 5.96 0.36
N GLY A 14 11.21 6.88 -0.56
CA GLY A 14 12.11 7.99 -0.87
C GLY A 14 11.60 8.82 -2.04
N ASN A 15 12.20 9.99 -2.19
CA ASN A 15 11.93 10.89 -3.31
C ASN A 15 12.58 10.32 -4.59
N GLY A 16 11.77 9.97 -5.60
CA GLY A 16 12.23 9.33 -6.83
C GLY A 16 12.50 7.82 -6.71
N GLU A 17 12.02 7.15 -5.64
CA GLU A 17 12.30 5.73 -5.41
C GLU A 17 11.69 4.82 -6.50
N LEU A 18 10.70 5.28 -7.24
CA LEU A 18 10.11 4.52 -8.35
C LEU A 18 11.13 4.16 -9.45
N ALA A 19 12.16 4.99 -9.65
CA ALA A 19 13.26 4.69 -10.57
C ALA A 19 14.05 3.43 -10.14
N ASN A 20 14.05 3.09 -8.86
CA ASN A 20 14.72 1.92 -8.29
C ASN A 20 13.85 0.66 -8.27
N LEU A 21 12.62 0.70 -8.82
CA LEU A 21 11.68 -0.44 -8.79
C LEU A 21 12.35 -1.71 -9.33
N GLY A 22 12.93 -1.67 -10.53
CA GLY A 22 13.56 -2.83 -11.15
C GLY A 22 14.64 -3.46 -10.26
N ARG A 23 15.51 -2.64 -9.66
CA ARG A 23 16.54 -3.10 -8.70
C ARG A 23 15.90 -3.81 -7.50
N ASN A 24 14.79 -3.27 -7.01
CA ASN A 24 14.11 -3.79 -5.82
C ASN A 24 13.40 -5.12 -6.07
N VAL A 25 12.88 -5.35 -7.30
CA VAL A 25 12.10 -6.54 -7.66
C VAL A 25 12.84 -7.56 -8.51
N LYS A 26 14.11 -7.31 -8.85
CA LYS A 26 14.93 -8.12 -9.77
C LYS A 26 14.86 -9.64 -9.54
N LYS A 27 14.72 -10.07 -8.27
CA LYS A 27 14.70 -11.48 -7.86
C LYS A 27 13.29 -12.02 -7.59
N MET A 28 12.24 -11.24 -7.85
CA MET A 28 10.86 -11.64 -7.51
C MET A 28 10.19 -12.46 -8.62
N GLY A 29 10.58 -12.27 -9.88
CA GLY A 29 10.02 -12.95 -11.03
C GLY A 29 10.58 -12.39 -12.34
N GLU A 30 10.08 -12.90 -13.47
CA GLU A 30 10.50 -12.50 -14.80
C GLU A 30 9.47 -11.61 -15.50
N LYS A 31 8.18 -11.84 -15.22
CA LYS A 31 7.09 -11.14 -15.88
C LYS A 31 6.09 -10.54 -14.89
N PHE A 32 5.83 -9.26 -15.03
CA PHE A 32 5.10 -8.44 -14.07
C PHE A 32 3.78 -7.96 -14.65
N LEU A 33 2.66 -8.24 -13.97
CA LEU A 33 1.39 -7.58 -14.27
C LEU A 33 1.27 -6.31 -13.42
N VAL A 34 1.09 -5.16 -14.07
CA VAL A 34 0.90 -3.85 -13.43
C VAL A 34 -0.57 -3.47 -13.49
N LEU A 35 -1.27 -3.59 -12.39
CA LEU A 35 -2.66 -3.15 -12.23
C LEU A 35 -2.69 -1.67 -11.87
N CYS A 36 -3.25 -0.83 -12.71
CA CYS A 36 -3.36 0.62 -12.45
C CYS A 36 -4.52 1.25 -13.22
N SER A 37 -5.01 2.39 -12.72
CA SER A 37 -5.98 3.19 -13.48
C SER A 37 -5.32 3.84 -14.71
N PRO A 38 -6.10 4.24 -15.74
CA PRO A 38 -5.58 4.96 -16.92
C PRO A 38 -4.79 6.22 -16.54
N ASN A 39 -5.25 6.94 -15.52
CA ASN A 39 -4.56 8.15 -15.03
C ASN A 39 -3.21 7.83 -14.41
N ASN A 40 -3.11 6.76 -13.59
CA ASN A 40 -1.85 6.35 -13.01
C ASN A 40 -0.89 5.79 -14.06
N LYS A 41 -1.40 5.06 -15.08
CA LYS A 41 -0.58 4.64 -16.21
C LYS A 41 0.05 5.84 -16.94
N LYS A 42 -0.71 6.93 -17.16
CA LYS A 42 -0.18 8.16 -17.76
C LYS A 42 0.86 8.86 -16.89
N ARG A 43 0.68 8.83 -15.55
CA ARG A 43 1.56 9.54 -14.61
C ARG A 43 2.87 8.81 -14.36
N VAL A 44 2.83 7.51 -14.17
CA VAL A 44 3.98 6.72 -13.68
C VAL A 44 4.30 5.49 -14.54
N GLY A 45 3.46 5.15 -15.51
CA GLY A 45 3.60 3.92 -16.29
C GLY A 45 4.92 3.82 -17.04
N ALA A 46 5.35 4.91 -17.70
CA ALA A 46 6.61 4.94 -18.45
C ALA A 46 7.82 4.70 -17.52
N GLN A 47 7.83 5.30 -16.34
CA GLN A 47 8.90 5.14 -15.36
C GLN A 47 8.94 3.72 -14.80
N ILE A 48 7.79 3.10 -14.55
CA ILE A 48 7.68 1.69 -14.13
C ILE A 48 8.25 0.77 -15.22
N GLU A 49 7.83 0.99 -16.46
CA GLU A 49 8.27 0.19 -17.61
C GLU A 49 9.78 0.31 -17.83
N GLU A 50 10.32 1.52 -17.82
CA GLU A 50 11.75 1.79 -17.95
C GLU A 50 12.56 1.12 -16.84
N SER A 51 12.11 1.26 -15.57
CA SER A 51 12.77 0.66 -14.42
C SER A 51 12.78 -0.87 -14.49
N LEU A 52 11.69 -1.52 -14.93
CA LEU A 52 11.63 -2.97 -15.11
C LEU A 52 12.50 -3.44 -16.28
N LYS A 53 12.44 -2.75 -17.41
CA LYS A 53 13.28 -3.04 -18.60
C LYS A 53 14.78 -2.90 -18.32
N SER A 54 15.18 -1.98 -17.44
CA SER A 54 16.60 -1.78 -17.07
C SER A 54 17.23 -3.00 -16.41
N VAL A 55 16.40 -3.93 -15.92
CA VAL A 55 16.81 -5.20 -15.30
C VAL A 55 16.27 -6.41 -16.07
N GLU A 56 15.94 -6.22 -17.35
CA GLU A 56 15.52 -7.27 -18.30
C GLU A 56 14.22 -7.99 -17.86
N LYS A 57 13.26 -7.26 -17.26
CA LYS A 57 11.96 -7.80 -16.87
C LYS A 57 10.86 -7.40 -17.84
N GLU A 58 9.93 -8.33 -18.10
CA GLU A 58 8.75 -8.09 -18.92
C GLU A 58 7.63 -7.45 -18.10
N VAL A 59 6.85 -6.55 -18.72
CA VAL A 59 5.73 -5.86 -18.08
C VAL A 59 4.48 -5.93 -18.93
N VAL A 60 3.37 -6.26 -18.29
CA VAL A 60 2.02 -6.22 -18.87
C VAL A 60 1.18 -5.26 -18.04
N PHE A 61 0.62 -4.24 -18.65
CA PHE A 61 -0.31 -3.33 -18.00
C PHE A 61 -1.74 -3.84 -18.09
N CYS A 62 -2.40 -3.94 -16.93
CA CYS A 62 -3.81 -4.24 -16.79
C CYS A 62 -4.53 -3.00 -16.26
N GLU A 63 -5.53 -2.51 -17.01
CA GLU A 63 -6.32 -1.36 -16.60
C GLU A 63 -7.28 -1.75 -15.49
N PHE A 64 -7.38 -0.91 -14.44
CA PHE A 64 -8.29 -1.08 -13.32
C PHE A 64 -9.65 -0.42 -13.63
N ASN A 65 -10.75 -1.16 -13.45
CA ASN A 65 -12.10 -0.74 -13.83
C ASN A 65 -12.87 0.05 -12.75
N GLY A 66 -12.18 0.50 -11.68
CA GLY A 66 -12.73 1.50 -10.76
C GLY A 66 -13.14 0.99 -9.39
N GLU A 67 -13.52 -0.30 -9.22
CA GLU A 67 -13.94 -0.84 -7.93
C GLU A 67 -13.36 -2.23 -7.65
N CYS A 68 -13.08 -2.53 -6.36
CA CYS A 68 -12.62 -3.84 -5.90
C CYS A 68 -13.80 -4.80 -5.76
N THR A 69 -14.36 -5.26 -6.89
CA THR A 69 -15.46 -6.23 -6.93
C THR A 69 -14.96 -7.64 -7.22
N LYS A 70 -15.81 -8.64 -6.97
CA LYS A 70 -15.50 -10.03 -7.32
C LYS A 70 -15.24 -10.18 -8.82
N ALA A 71 -16.02 -9.52 -9.67
CA ALA A 71 -15.87 -9.56 -11.13
C ALA A 71 -14.51 -8.98 -11.55
N GLU A 72 -14.12 -7.83 -11.00
CA GLU A 72 -12.84 -7.20 -11.30
C GLU A 72 -11.65 -8.06 -10.83
N ILE A 73 -11.74 -8.64 -9.63
CA ILE A 73 -10.71 -9.57 -9.12
C ILE A 73 -10.55 -10.77 -10.07
N THR A 74 -11.65 -11.40 -10.51
CA THR A 74 -11.60 -12.53 -11.45
C THR A 74 -10.96 -12.11 -12.76
N ARG A 75 -11.39 -11.01 -13.37
CA ARG A 75 -10.83 -10.48 -14.61
C ARG A 75 -9.31 -10.23 -14.53
N VAL A 76 -8.82 -9.69 -13.41
CA VAL A 76 -7.39 -9.47 -13.22
C VAL A 76 -6.64 -10.78 -12.98
N MET A 77 -7.25 -11.77 -12.30
CA MET A 77 -6.69 -13.12 -12.15
C MET A 77 -6.50 -13.78 -13.51
N ASP A 78 -7.51 -13.69 -14.39
CA ASP A 78 -7.44 -14.22 -15.77
C ASP A 78 -6.30 -13.55 -16.52
N ALA A 79 -6.17 -12.21 -16.44
CA ALA A 79 -5.07 -11.48 -17.06
C ALA A 79 -3.68 -11.91 -16.55
N VAL A 80 -3.52 -12.21 -15.25
CA VAL A 80 -2.27 -12.75 -14.68
C VAL A 80 -1.92 -14.10 -15.31
N THR A 81 -2.89 -15.01 -15.37
CA THR A 81 -2.68 -16.39 -15.84
C THR A 81 -2.48 -16.46 -17.36
N GLU A 82 -3.30 -15.78 -18.15
CA GLU A 82 -3.21 -15.75 -19.61
C GLU A 82 -1.89 -15.17 -20.10
N ASN A 83 -1.35 -14.18 -19.39
CA ASN A 83 -0.06 -13.59 -19.72
C ASN A 83 1.13 -14.29 -19.06
N ASN A 84 0.93 -15.36 -18.29
CA ASN A 84 1.98 -16.06 -17.55
C ASN A 84 2.85 -15.10 -16.69
N CYS A 85 2.20 -14.19 -15.96
CA CYS A 85 2.91 -13.28 -15.06
C CYS A 85 3.25 -13.97 -13.74
N ASP A 86 4.41 -13.65 -13.16
CA ASP A 86 4.89 -14.20 -11.88
C ASP A 86 4.58 -13.27 -10.69
N VAL A 87 4.51 -11.97 -10.97
CA VAL A 87 4.42 -10.91 -9.96
C VAL A 87 3.25 -9.99 -10.30
N VAL A 88 2.48 -9.60 -9.30
CA VAL A 88 1.44 -8.57 -9.43
C VAL A 88 1.90 -7.28 -8.74
N ILE A 89 1.86 -6.17 -9.48
CA ILE A 89 2.12 -4.83 -8.96
C ILE A 89 0.81 -4.05 -8.93
N GLY A 90 0.34 -3.65 -7.75
CA GLY A 90 -0.79 -2.74 -7.58
C GLY A 90 -0.32 -1.29 -7.49
N VAL A 91 -0.66 -0.44 -8.49
CA VAL A 91 -0.24 0.96 -8.57
C VAL A 91 -1.45 1.88 -8.41
N GLY A 92 -1.61 2.49 -7.23
CA GLY A 92 -2.78 3.35 -7.03
C GLY A 92 -3.11 3.68 -5.58
N GLY A 93 -4.38 3.96 -5.34
CA GLY A 93 -4.97 4.09 -4.01
C GLY A 93 -5.61 2.79 -3.53
N GLY A 94 -6.31 2.83 -2.39
CA GLY A 94 -6.84 1.65 -1.68
C GLY A 94 -7.58 0.64 -2.57
N LYS A 95 -8.47 1.06 -3.46
CA LYS A 95 -9.24 0.15 -4.33
C LYS A 95 -8.37 -0.69 -5.27
N VAL A 96 -7.36 -0.09 -5.91
CA VAL A 96 -6.39 -0.81 -6.75
C VAL A 96 -5.54 -1.75 -5.92
N ILE A 97 -5.07 -1.27 -4.76
CA ILE A 97 -4.25 -2.03 -3.82
C ILE A 97 -5.00 -3.25 -3.32
N ASP A 98 -6.25 -3.08 -2.89
CA ASP A 98 -7.08 -4.16 -2.39
C ASP A 98 -7.42 -5.19 -3.48
N THR A 99 -7.64 -4.73 -4.72
CA THR A 99 -7.81 -5.64 -5.86
C THR A 99 -6.54 -6.48 -6.10
N ALA A 100 -5.35 -5.87 -6.13
CA ALA A 100 -4.10 -6.60 -6.29
C ALA A 100 -3.84 -7.61 -5.16
N LYS A 101 -4.14 -7.24 -3.91
CA LYS A 101 -4.09 -8.13 -2.74
C LYS A 101 -5.05 -9.31 -2.88
N ALA A 102 -6.30 -9.05 -3.29
CA ALA A 102 -7.31 -10.08 -3.45
C ALA A 102 -6.94 -11.05 -4.59
N VAL A 103 -6.41 -10.56 -5.70
CA VAL A 103 -5.90 -11.36 -6.82
C VAL A 103 -4.83 -12.34 -6.35
N VAL A 104 -3.77 -11.85 -5.71
CA VAL A 104 -2.67 -12.69 -5.23
C VAL A 104 -3.12 -13.67 -4.14
N THR A 105 -4.05 -13.26 -3.28
CA THR A 105 -4.59 -14.13 -2.23
C THR A 105 -5.38 -15.31 -2.82
N ASN A 106 -6.19 -15.07 -3.86
CA ASN A 106 -7.03 -16.07 -4.48
C ASN A 106 -6.22 -17.01 -5.41
N LEU A 107 -5.26 -16.47 -6.16
CA LEU A 107 -4.38 -17.28 -7.01
C LEU A 107 -3.43 -18.15 -6.17
N GLY A 108 -2.87 -17.61 -5.09
CA GLY A 108 -1.85 -18.28 -4.27
C GLY A 108 -0.49 -18.40 -4.98
N GLY A 109 0.59 -18.29 -4.22
CA GLY A 109 1.95 -18.50 -4.73
C GLY A 109 2.61 -17.29 -5.45
N TYR A 110 1.85 -16.28 -5.80
CA TYR A 110 2.36 -15.09 -6.50
C TYR A 110 3.00 -14.06 -5.56
N GLN A 111 3.98 -13.32 -6.06
CA GLN A 111 4.59 -12.18 -5.36
C GLN A 111 3.71 -10.94 -5.54
N LEU A 112 3.66 -10.09 -4.50
CA LEU A 112 2.87 -8.87 -4.48
C LEU A 112 3.73 -7.65 -4.18
N VAL A 113 3.72 -6.69 -5.10
CA VAL A 113 4.33 -5.38 -4.93
C VAL A 113 3.22 -4.33 -4.89
N ILE A 114 3.29 -3.41 -3.94
CA ILE A 114 2.37 -2.28 -3.84
C ILE A 114 3.13 -0.97 -4.04
N ILE A 115 2.63 -0.14 -4.95
CA ILE A 115 3.14 1.19 -5.24
C ILE A 115 2.00 2.19 -5.03
N PRO A 116 1.86 2.75 -3.81
CA PRO A 116 0.83 3.74 -3.53
C PRO A 116 1.13 5.05 -4.28
N THR A 117 0.11 5.62 -4.90
CA THR A 117 0.20 6.94 -5.56
C THR A 117 -0.44 8.06 -4.74
N VAL A 118 -0.97 7.71 -3.59
CA VAL A 118 -1.58 8.58 -2.58
C VAL A 118 -1.33 7.97 -1.19
N ALA A 119 -1.22 8.80 -0.17
CA ALA A 119 -1.12 8.36 1.23
C ALA A 119 -2.43 8.66 1.96
N SER A 120 -3.52 7.98 1.57
CA SER A 120 -4.87 8.24 2.07
C SER A 120 -5.34 7.27 3.15
N ASN A 121 -4.60 6.19 3.39
CA ASN A 121 -4.84 5.16 4.41
C ASN A 121 -3.66 4.19 4.49
N ASP A 122 -3.75 3.23 5.40
CA ASP A 122 -2.74 2.19 5.67
C ASP A 122 -2.81 0.97 4.75
N SER A 123 -3.77 0.90 3.84
CA SER A 123 -3.98 -0.25 2.94
C SER A 123 -2.68 -0.76 2.28
N PRO A 124 -1.69 0.07 1.89
CA PRO A 124 -0.47 -0.44 1.27
C PRO A 124 0.28 -1.48 2.11
N CYS A 125 0.28 -1.36 3.42
CA CYS A 125 1.04 -2.22 4.32
C CYS A 125 0.21 -3.30 5.01
N SER A 126 -1.11 -3.14 5.08
CA SER A 126 -1.99 -4.08 5.78
C SER A 126 -2.18 -5.39 5.01
N GLY A 127 -2.44 -6.48 5.75
CA GLY A 127 -2.78 -7.80 5.21
C GLY A 127 -4.29 -8.00 5.00
N VAL A 128 -5.02 -6.95 4.66
CA VAL A 128 -6.48 -6.97 4.47
C VAL A 128 -6.81 -6.34 3.12
N ALA A 129 -7.81 -6.88 2.43
CA ALA A 129 -8.43 -6.28 1.26
C ALA A 129 -9.94 -6.15 1.47
N VAL A 130 -10.50 -4.99 1.20
CA VAL A 130 -11.95 -4.73 1.31
C VAL A 130 -12.59 -5.00 -0.05
N ILE A 131 -13.59 -5.88 -0.06
CA ILE A 131 -14.32 -6.28 -1.27
C ILE A 131 -15.69 -5.62 -1.27
N TYR A 132 -16.06 -5.04 -2.40
CA TYR A 132 -17.30 -4.32 -2.61
C TYR A 132 -18.22 -5.06 -3.59
N ASN A 133 -19.52 -4.73 -3.56
CA ASN A 133 -20.44 -5.07 -4.65
C ASN A 133 -20.45 -3.96 -5.72
N ASP A 134 -21.26 -4.14 -6.75
CA ASP A 134 -21.35 -3.19 -7.87
C ASP A 134 -21.99 -1.85 -7.47
N GLU A 135 -22.72 -1.80 -6.35
CA GLU A 135 -23.29 -0.58 -5.75
C GLU A 135 -22.29 0.15 -4.83
N GLY A 136 -21.05 -0.34 -4.68
CA GLY A 136 -20.02 0.25 -3.82
C GLY A 136 -20.23 -0.01 -2.33
N VAL A 137 -21.02 -1.04 -1.96
CA VAL A 137 -21.23 -1.45 -0.57
C VAL A 137 -20.21 -2.53 -0.19
N VAL A 138 -19.62 -2.41 0.99
CA VAL A 138 -18.69 -3.42 1.53
C VAL A 138 -19.42 -4.74 1.75
N ILE A 139 -18.91 -5.81 1.13
CA ILE A 139 -19.45 -7.18 1.31
C ILE A 139 -18.59 -8.05 2.21
N LYS A 140 -17.29 -7.84 2.24
CA LYS A 140 -16.38 -8.53 3.17
C LYS A 140 -14.99 -7.90 3.24
N ALA A 141 -14.28 -8.16 4.34
CA ALA A 141 -12.83 -7.99 4.44
C ALA A 141 -12.16 -9.36 4.19
N LEU A 142 -11.27 -9.41 3.19
CA LEU A 142 -10.47 -10.58 2.87
C LEU A 142 -9.14 -10.52 3.62
N MET A 143 -8.93 -11.48 4.53
CA MET A 143 -7.69 -11.57 5.30
C MET A 143 -6.63 -12.31 4.48
N MET A 144 -5.50 -11.68 4.24
CA MET A 144 -4.35 -12.30 3.59
C MET A 144 -3.57 -13.20 4.54
N LYS A 145 -2.95 -14.25 4.03
CA LYS A 145 -2.03 -15.10 4.81
C LYS A 145 -0.74 -14.36 5.18
N ARG A 146 -0.27 -13.46 4.31
CA ARG A 146 0.92 -12.62 4.48
C ARG A 146 0.65 -11.21 3.96
N ASN A 147 1.35 -10.22 4.49
CA ASN A 147 1.33 -8.87 3.98
C ASN A 147 2.10 -8.79 2.64
N PRO A 148 2.06 -7.68 1.89
CA PRO A 148 2.80 -7.53 0.64
C PRO A 148 4.28 -7.86 0.75
N ASP A 149 4.86 -8.41 -0.32
CA ASP A 149 6.29 -8.74 -0.37
C ASP A 149 7.16 -7.49 -0.47
N LEU A 150 6.66 -6.45 -1.15
CA LEU A 150 7.28 -5.13 -1.20
C LEU A 150 6.21 -4.04 -1.23
N VAL A 151 6.39 -3.03 -0.41
CA VAL A 151 5.72 -1.72 -0.53
C VAL A 151 6.78 -0.71 -0.93
N LEU A 152 6.64 -0.11 -2.11
CA LEU A 152 7.58 0.88 -2.65
C LEU A 152 6.87 2.21 -2.79
N VAL A 153 7.30 3.19 -2.01
CA VAL A 153 6.68 4.51 -1.88
C VAL A 153 7.59 5.56 -2.49
N ASP A 154 7.11 6.20 -3.55
CA ASP A 154 7.78 7.36 -4.14
C ASP A 154 7.08 8.63 -3.68
N THR A 155 7.75 9.41 -2.84
CA THR A 155 7.17 10.64 -2.27
C THR A 155 7.07 11.77 -3.28
N ALA A 156 7.85 11.76 -4.38
CA ALA A 156 7.63 12.68 -5.50
C ALA A 156 6.30 12.39 -6.20
N VAL A 157 5.91 11.12 -6.33
CA VAL A 157 4.59 10.73 -6.87
C VAL A 157 3.48 11.17 -5.93
N ILE A 158 3.63 10.94 -4.62
CA ILE A 158 2.62 11.33 -3.62
C ILE A 158 2.47 12.84 -3.55
N ALA A 159 3.56 13.62 -3.66
CA ALA A 159 3.52 15.08 -3.67
C ALA A 159 2.64 15.66 -4.80
N GLN A 160 2.39 14.91 -5.86
CA GLN A 160 1.46 15.30 -6.94
C GLN A 160 0.00 14.93 -6.67
N SER A 161 -0.30 14.30 -5.54
CA SER A 161 -1.67 13.88 -5.21
C SER A 161 -2.54 15.02 -4.70
N PRO A 162 -3.88 14.91 -4.74
CA PRO A 162 -4.77 15.89 -4.14
C PRO A 162 -4.60 15.96 -2.62
N LYS A 163 -4.45 17.19 -2.08
CA LYS A 163 -4.27 17.47 -0.64
C LYS A 163 -5.28 16.73 0.25
N ARG A 164 -6.56 16.69 -0.16
CA ARG A 164 -7.62 16.01 0.59
C ARG A 164 -7.34 14.55 0.88
N LEU A 165 -6.54 13.87 0.04
CA LEU A 165 -6.22 12.45 0.21
C LEU A 165 -5.12 12.26 1.28
N LEU A 166 -4.15 13.16 1.37
CA LEU A 166 -3.20 13.15 2.49
C LEU A 166 -3.90 13.49 3.81
N VAL A 167 -4.81 14.47 3.81
CA VAL A 167 -5.62 14.80 5.01
C VAL A 167 -6.45 13.59 5.48
N ALA A 168 -7.05 12.84 4.54
CA ALA A 168 -7.75 11.60 4.88
C ALA A 168 -6.82 10.57 5.53
N GLY A 169 -5.61 10.38 4.97
CA GLY A 169 -4.62 9.47 5.54
C GLY A 169 -4.09 9.90 6.91
N MET A 170 -3.93 11.20 7.10
CA MET A 170 -3.57 11.74 8.43
C MET A 170 -4.68 11.47 9.47
N GLY A 171 -5.95 11.59 9.07
CA GLY A 171 -7.08 11.25 9.95
C GLY A 171 -7.14 9.78 10.31
N ASP A 172 -6.95 8.91 9.31
CA ASP A 172 -6.87 7.45 9.47
C ASP A 172 -5.71 7.07 10.41
N ALA A 173 -4.51 7.55 10.11
CA ALA A 173 -3.31 7.28 10.89
C ALA A 173 -3.37 7.84 12.32
N LEU A 174 -4.05 8.98 12.53
CA LEU A 174 -4.23 9.56 13.86
C LEU A 174 -5.02 8.64 14.79
N ALA A 175 -6.01 7.93 14.28
CA ALA A 175 -6.84 6.99 15.05
C ALA A 175 -6.02 5.80 15.59
N THR A 176 -4.99 5.37 14.85
CA THR A 176 -4.17 4.18 15.18
C THR A 176 -3.61 4.19 16.61
N TRP A 177 -3.15 5.35 17.10
CA TRP A 177 -2.65 5.47 18.48
C TRP A 177 -3.72 5.17 19.52
N PHE A 178 -4.93 5.68 19.31
CA PHE A 178 -6.04 5.48 20.25
C PHE A 178 -6.55 4.05 20.21
N GLU A 179 -6.61 3.45 19.02
CA GLU A 179 -7.01 2.06 18.80
C GLU A 179 -5.99 1.08 19.39
N ALA A 180 -4.69 1.31 19.17
CA ALA A 180 -3.63 0.49 19.75
C ALA A 180 -3.63 0.51 21.27
N ARG A 181 -3.87 1.67 21.90
CA ARG A 181 -4.02 1.80 23.35
C ARG A 181 -5.21 1.02 23.88
N ALA A 182 -6.37 1.16 23.22
CA ALA A 182 -7.58 0.44 23.60
C ALA A 182 -7.40 -1.08 23.43
N CYS A 183 -6.79 -1.52 22.33
CA CYS A 183 -6.45 -2.93 22.09
C CYS A 183 -5.50 -3.47 23.17
N LYS A 184 -4.46 -2.72 23.54
CA LYS A 184 -3.52 -3.10 24.60
C LYS A 184 -4.19 -3.21 25.95
N ALA A 185 -5.06 -2.25 26.30
CA ALA A 185 -5.76 -2.20 27.58
C ALA A 185 -6.81 -3.33 27.71
N SER A 186 -7.52 -3.64 26.63
CA SER A 186 -8.54 -4.70 26.63
C SER A 186 -7.97 -6.13 26.62
N GLY A 187 -6.70 -6.29 26.19
CA GLY A 187 -6.06 -7.61 26.06
C GLY A 187 -6.63 -8.47 24.92
N VAL A 188 -7.43 -7.89 24.02
CA VAL A 188 -7.96 -8.61 22.85
C VAL A 188 -6.86 -8.99 21.88
N LYS A 189 -7.11 -10.00 21.05
CA LYS A 189 -6.18 -10.41 19.99
C LYS A 189 -6.26 -9.45 18.82
N THR A 190 -5.10 -9.04 18.32
CA THR A 190 -4.95 -8.26 17.08
C THR A 190 -5.18 -9.14 15.84
N MET A 191 -5.18 -8.55 14.67
CA MET A 191 -5.21 -9.26 13.39
C MET A 191 -3.99 -10.17 13.18
N ALA A 192 -2.90 -9.95 13.90
CA ALA A 192 -1.74 -10.86 13.96
C ALA A 192 -1.99 -12.11 14.82
N ARG A 193 -3.20 -12.27 15.38
CA ARG A 193 -3.64 -13.39 16.26
C ARG A 193 -2.91 -13.46 17.60
N GLY A 194 -2.10 -12.48 17.96
CA GLY A 194 -1.47 -12.29 19.27
C GLY A 194 -2.04 -11.05 19.96
N GLN A 195 -1.59 -10.78 21.17
CA GLN A 195 -1.87 -9.50 21.84
C GLN A 195 -1.02 -8.39 21.22
N CYS A 196 -1.44 -7.13 21.42
CA CYS A 196 -0.70 -5.96 21.01
C CYS A 196 0.71 -5.96 21.63
N SER A 197 1.74 -5.99 20.78
CA SER A 197 3.13 -5.98 21.19
C SER A 197 3.56 -4.58 21.66
N ASN A 198 4.66 -4.50 22.40
CA ASN A 198 5.26 -3.20 22.74
C ASN A 198 5.75 -2.47 21.48
N THR A 199 6.26 -3.21 20.49
CA THR A 199 6.69 -2.65 19.21
C THR A 199 5.52 -1.99 18.49
N ALA A 200 4.39 -2.68 18.32
CA ALA A 200 3.20 -2.13 17.69
C ALA A 200 2.71 -0.87 18.41
N LEU A 201 2.65 -0.90 19.75
CA LEU A 201 2.23 0.25 20.55
C LEU A 201 3.18 1.45 20.37
N MET A 202 4.49 1.22 20.32
CA MET A 202 5.47 2.31 20.13
C MET A 202 5.43 2.86 18.70
N MET A 203 5.19 2.03 17.68
CA MET A 203 4.98 2.47 16.31
C MET A 203 3.73 3.35 16.18
N SER A 204 2.63 2.97 16.81
CA SER A 204 1.40 3.77 16.85
C SER A 204 1.62 5.12 17.56
N LYS A 205 2.42 5.15 18.62
CA LYS A 205 2.77 6.39 19.31
C LYS A 205 3.64 7.30 18.44
N LEU A 206 4.65 6.72 17.79
CA LEU A 206 5.51 7.46 16.86
C LEU A 206 4.70 8.04 15.68
N CYS A 207 3.75 7.25 15.14
CA CYS A 207 2.81 7.70 14.13
C CYS A 207 2.08 8.98 14.59
N TYR A 208 1.48 8.95 15.76
CA TYR A 208 0.80 10.12 16.35
C TYR A 208 1.73 11.33 16.48
N ASP A 209 2.93 11.13 17.05
CA ASP A 209 3.89 12.23 17.29
C ASP A 209 4.35 12.89 15.99
N ILE A 210 4.60 12.11 14.94
CA ILE A 210 4.95 12.60 13.61
C ILE A 210 3.81 13.45 13.04
N LEU A 211 2.57 12.94 13.08
CA LEU A 211 1.42 13.68 12.54
C LEU A 211 1.23 15.04 13.20
N ILE A 212 1.40 15.12 14.52
CA ILE A 212 1.28 16.37 15.26
C ILE A 212 2.43 17.33 14.94
N ARG A 213 3.66 16.82 14.82
CA ARG A 213 4.85 17.64 14.56
C ARG A 213 4.91 18.12 13.11
N ASP A 214 4.72 17.21 12.15
CA ASP A 214 5.07 17.45 10.74
C ASP A 214 3.85 17.67 9.84
N GLY A 215 2.63 17.48 10.34
CA GLY A 215 1.41 17.47 9.52
C GLY A 215 1.19 18.76 8.70
N VAL A 216 1.43 19.93 9.29
CA VAL A 216 1.29 21.22 8.58
C VAL A 216 2.34 21.35 7.47
N GLY A 217 3.62 21.09 7.78
CA GLY A 217 4.72 21.16 6.81
C GLY A 217 4.55 20.15 5.64
N ALA A 218 3.95 18.99 5.89
CA ALA A 218 3.63 18.02 4.85
C ALA A 218 2.53 18.54 3.90
N LEU A 219 1.52 19.25 4.42
CA LEU A 219 0.46 19.84 3.59
C LEU A 219 0.99 21.00 2.74
N GLU A 220 1.92 21.80 3.27
CA GLU A 220 2.62 22.87 2.55
C GLU A 220 3.47 22.29 1.40
N ALA A 221 4.22 21.21 1.66
CA ALA A 221 5.00 20.50 0.64
C ALA A 221 4.12 19.97 -0.50
N LEU A 222 2.95 19.42 -0.16
CA LEU A 222 1.99 18.93 -1.15
C LEU A 222 1.40 20.07 -2.00
N GLU A 223 1.12 21.22 -1.41
CA GLU A 223 0.69 22.44 -2.14
C GLU A 223 1.77 22.93 -3.10
N ALA A 224 3.02 22.88 -2.67
CA ALA A 224 4.18 23.22 -3.50
C ALA A 224 4.52 22.15 -4.56
N LYS A 225 3.85 20.98 -4.53
CA LYS A 225 4.15 19.83 -5.41
C LYS A 225 5.58 19.31 -5.30
N GLN A 226 6.16 19.39 -4.11
CA GLN A 226 7.54 18.98 -3.82
C GLN A 226 7.58 18.09 -2.58
N SER A 227 8.52 17.15 -2.55
CA SER A 227 8.80 16.39 -1.33
C SER A 227 9.76 17.18 -0.43
N ASN A 228 9.55 17.07 0.88
CA ASN A 228 10.42 17.54 1.95
C ASN A 228 10.37 16.56 3.12
N ASP A 229 11.21 16.77 4.13
CA ASP A 229 11.29 15.87 5.30
C ASP A 229 9.96 15.71 6.02
N ALA A 230 9.14 16.77 6.10
CA ALA A 230 7.83 16.70 6.73
C ALA A 230 6.87 15.79 5.95
N LEU A 231 6.85 15.90 4.61
CA LEU A 231 6.05 15.01 3.76
C LEU A 231 6.54 13.56 3.84
N GLU A 232 7.86 13.34 3.81
CA GLU A 232 8.47 12.01 3.99
C GLU A 232 7.99 11.37 5.30
N ASN A 233 8.10 12.08 6.42
CA ASN A 233 7.70 11.60 7.73
C ASN A 233 6.19 11.30 7.81
N VAL A 234 5.34 12.19 7.29
CA VAL A 234 3.88 12.01 7.31
C VAL A 234 3.43 10.87 6.39
N VAL A 235 4.09 10.68 5.24
CA VAL A 235 3.82 9.55 4.34
C VAL A 235 4.17 8.23 5.03
N GLU A 236 5.33 8.13 5.70
CA GLU A 236 5.69 6.96 6.50
C GLU A 236 4.66 6.70 7.60
N ALA A 237 4.22 7.75 8.31
CA ALA A 237 3.20 7.63 9.35
C ALA A 237 1.88 7.08 8.79
N CYS A 238 1.37 7.64 7.68
CA CYS A 238 0.10 7.26 7.07
C CYS A 238 0.11 5.86 6.41
N ILE A 239 1.26 5.38 5.95
CA ILE A 239 1.35 4.14 5.18
C ILE A 239 1.92 3.00 6.01
N TYR A 240 3.07 3.23 6.67
CA TYR A 240 3.79 2.16 7.35
C TYR A 240 3.46 2.07 8.84
N LEU A 241 3.63 3.18 9.57
CA LEU A 241 3.46 3.14 11.02
C LEU A 241 2.02 2.84 11.43
N SER A 242 1.03 3.39 10.71
CA SER A 242 -0.38 3.06 10.94
C SER A 242 -0.70 1.62 10.50
N GLY A 243 -0.21 1.17 9.36
CA GLY A 243 -0.49 -0.16 8.80
C GLY A 243 0.17 -1.34 9.52
N VAL A 244 1.11 -1.06 10.43
CA VAL A 244 1.85 -2.06 11.21
C VAL A 244 1.66 -1.85 12.72
N GLY A 245 1.10 -0.72 13.13
CA GLY A 245 1.03 -0.25 14.51
C GLY A 245 0.09 -1.03 15.43
N PHE A 246 -0.74 -1.96 14.92
CA PHE A 246 -1.57 -2.81 15.79
C PHE A 246 -2.11 -4.08 15.09
#